data_2b22ad57126462c37729abbbf23af445
#
_entry.id   2b22ad57126462c37729abbbf23af445
#
_cell.length_a   1.000
_cell.length_b   1.000
_cell.length_c   1.000
_cell.angle_alpha   90.00
_cell.angle_beta   90.00
_cell.angle_gamma   90.00
#
_symmetry.space_group_name_H-M   'P 1'
#
loop_
_entity.id
_entity.type
_entity.pdbx_description
1 polymer ?
#
loop_
_entity_poly.entity_id
_entity_poly.type
_entity_poly.pdbx_seq_one_letter_code
_entity_poly.pdbx_strand_id
1 'polypeptide(L)'
;MLKITVSQDGSGDFASISEAVLAVPYELEAEICIGPGIYREKLVCEKRALTLRGAGADATTLIFGDGGKLPHPDGRPTHTFRSYTAFFSGGSVTVEDLTIANDAGPGSAVGQAIAAYVDAEKAVFRRVRLLGNQDTLFCAPLPEAEREKDGFLGPRKFAPRRPSAQYYQSCEIAGDIDFIFGGADALFEQCILRTVDNHLSHSYITAPSGSANGLGFVFWDCDFVSDCPAGTVYLGRPWRPTGKTAVLDCRLGAHIAPEGFSGWNDRTDTCLARFAEAGSSGPGARQRPDWVAAPSAADAAALLARARKLCRP
;
A
#
# COMPACT_ATOMS: atom_id res chain seq x y z
N MET A 1 -9.54 -0.13 -26.98
CA MET A 1 -8.91 0.57 -25.85
C MET A 1 -8.65 2.02 -26.26
N LEU A 2 -9.21 2.99 -25.55
CA LEU A 2 -8.97 4.43 -25.72
C LEU A 2 -7.56 4.77 -25.25
N LYS A 3 -6.82 5.58 -26.04
CA LYS A 3 -5.49 6.07 -25.62
C LYS A 3 -5.54 7.59 -25.47
N ILE A 4 -5.01 8.09 -24.37
CA ILE A 4 -4.96 9.50 -23.99
C ILE A 4 -3.52 9.83 -23.57
N THR A 5 -3.05 11.00 -23.92
CA THR A 5 -1.74 11.51 -23.54
C THR A 5 -1.87 12.70 -22.59
N VAL A 6 -1.02 12.73 -21.56
CA VAL A 6 -0.94 13.85 -20.61
C VAL A 6 0.47 14.43 -20.65
N SER A 7 0.58 15.73 -20.85
CA SER A 7 1.85 16.45 -20.83
C SER A 7 1.67 17.89 -20.35
N GLN A 8 2.47 18.30 -19.35
CA GLN A 8 2.37 19.65 -18.76
C GLN A 8 2.75 20.79 -19.72
N ASP A 9 3.51 20.48 -20.77
CA ASP A 9 3.91 21.45 -21.80
C ASP A 9 2.84 21.71 -22.87
N GLY A 10 1.68 21.05 -22.76
CA GLY A 10 0.55 21.16 -23.68
C GLY A 10 0.69 20.32 -24.97
N SER A 11 1.70 19.47 -25.08
CA SER A 11 1.86 18.56 -26.24
C SER A 11 0.96 17.33 -26.19
N GLY A 12 0.34 17.03 -25.03
CA GLY A 12 -0.62 15.95 -24.85
C GLY A 12 -2.06 16.38 -25.08
N ASP A 13 -2.98 15.41 -25.01
CA ASP A 13 -4.43 15.67 -25.07
C ASP A 13 -4.91 16.46 -23.84
N PHE A 14 -4.23 16.30 -22.69
CA PHE A 14 -4.49 17.00 -21.43
C PHE A 14 -3.17 17.45 -20.77
N ALA A 15 -3.25 18.51 -19.97
CA ALA A 15 -2.14 18.94 -19.11
C ALA A 15 -2.21 18.35 -17.69
N SER A 16 -3.37 17.81 -17.29
CA SER A 16 -3.67 17.26 -15.96
C SER A 16 -4.05 15.79 -16.07
N ILE A 17 -3.54 14.98 -15.13
CA ILE A 17 -3.90 13.55 -15.00
C ILE A 17 -5.38 13.44 -14.60
N SER A 18 -5.84 14.28 -13.68
CA SER A 18 -7.21 14.28 -13.20
C SER A 18 -8.22 14.59 -14.29
N GLU A 19 -7.92 15.57 -15.18
CA GLU A 19 -8.75 15.90 -16.33
C GLU A 19 -8.80 14.74 -17.33
N ALA A 20 -7.66 14.13 -17.62
CA ALA A 20 -7.59 12.97 -18.51
C ALA A 20 -8.41 11.79 -17.97
N VAL A 21 -8.29 11.48 -16.67
CA VAL A 21 -9.11 10.43 -16.04
C VAL A 21 -10.59 10.79 -16.10
N LEU A 22 -10.97 12.05 -15.82
CA LEU A 22 -12.37 12.49 -15.86
C LEU A 22 -12.97 12.34 -17.28
N ALA A 23 -12.20 12.64 -18.31
CA ALA A 23 -12.62 12.55 -19.71
C ALA A 23 -12.90 11.12 -20.19
N VAL A 24 -12.35 10.09 -19.54
CA VAL A 24 -12.63 8.68 -19.88
C VAL A 24 -14.03 8.31 -19.44
N PRO A 25 -14.96 7.91 -20.33
CA PRO A 25 -16.24 7.33 -19.93
C PRO A 25 -16.06 6.08 -19.07
N TYR A 26 -16.92 5.89 -18.06
CA TYR A 26 -16.78 4.81 -17.08
C TYR A 26 -16.65 3.41 -17.72
N GLU A 27 -17.46 3.16 -18.77
CA GLU A 27 -17.53 1.84 -19.40
C GLU A 27 -16.39 1.53 -20.38
N LEU A 28 -15.58 2.53 -20.73
CA LEU A 28 -14.51 2.34 -21.69
C LEU A 28 -13.22 1.87 -21.00
N GLU A 29 -12.57 0.92 -21.63
CA GLU A 29 -11.19 0.59 -21.32
C GLU A 29 -10.26 1.63 -21.92
N ALA A 30 -9.37 2.20 -21.08
CA ALA A 30 -8.46 3.26 -21.51
C ALA A 30 -7.03 3.08 -20.97
N GLU A 31 -6.08 3.60 -21.74
CA GLU A 31 -4.69 3.80 -21.33
C GLU A 31 -4.38 5.30 -21.36
N ILE A 32 -3.91 5.84 -20.25
CA ILE A 32 -3.43 7.22 -20.13
C ILE A 32 -1.91 7.18 -20.02
N CYS A 33 -1.22 7.69 -21.05
CA CYS A 33 0.23 7.83 -21.07
C CYS A 33 0.61 9.21 -20.53
N ILE A 34 1.36 9.25 -19.42
CA ILE A 34 1.69 10.46 -18.69
C ILE A 34 3.14 10.80 -18.96
N GLY A 35 3.39 11.96 -19.54
CA GLY A 35 4.72 12.49 -19.83
C GLY A 35 5.52 12.81 -18.55
N PRO A 36 6.83 13.08 -18.70
CA PRO A 36 7.66 13.52 -17.59
C PRO A 36 7.12 14.79 -16.92
N GLY A 37 7.23 14.87 -15.59
CA GLY A 37 6.82 16.04 -14.84
C GLY A 37 6.38 15.72 -13.41
N ILE A 38 6.17 16.78 -12.62
CA ILE A 38 5.62 16.70 -11.26
C ILE A 38 4.18 17.22 -11.31
N TYR A 39 3.23 16.31 -11.24
CA TYR A 39 1.80 16.58 -11.27
C TYR A 39 1.29 16.71 -9.82
N ARG A 40 1.11 17.95 -9.37
CA ARG A 40 0.59 18.21 -8.02
C ARG A 40 -0.93 18.21 -8.05
N GLU A 41 -1.49 17.00 -7.95
CA GLU A 41 -2.92 16.76 -8.11
C GLU A 41 -3.40 15.72 -7.07
N LYS A 42 -4.65 15.85 -6.63
CA LYS A 42 -5.35 14.81 -5.87
C LYS A 42 -6.23 14.02 -6.83
N LEU A 43 -5.84 12.80 -7.12
CA LEU A 43 -6.46 11.98 -8.14
C LEU A 43 -7.61 11.13 -7.57
N VAL A 44 -8.76 11.18 -8.24
CA VAL A 44 -9.87 10.23 -8.03
C VAL A 44 -10.06 9.44 -9.32
N CYS A 45 -9.79 8.15 -9.27
CA CYS A 45 -9.92 7.23 -10.39
C CYS A 45 -10.95 6.14 -10.07
N GLU A 46 -12.17 6.33 -10.56
CA GLU A 46 -13.26 5.36 -10.46
C GLU A 46 -13.69 4.95 -11.87
N LYS A 47 -13.04 3.90 -12.40
CA LYS A 47 -13.26 3.43 -13.77
C LYS A 47 -13.43 1.91 -13.80
N ARG A 48 -14.09 1.42 -14.85
CA ARG A 48 -14.25 -0.01 -15.06
C ARG A 48 -12.92 -0.69 -15.36
N ALA A 49 -12.10 -0.10 -16.23
CA ALA A 49 -10.76 -0.57 -16.56
C ALA A 49 -9.88 0.59 -17.02
N LEU A 50 -8.80 0.86 -16.28
CA LEU A 50 -7.88 1.95 -16.60
C LEU A 50 -6.42 1.55 -16.39
N THR A 51 -5.57 1.91 -17.35
CA THR A 51 -4.12 1.87 -17.22
C THR A 51 -3.57 3.29 -17.15
N LEU A 52 -2.79 3.58 -16.11
CA LEU A 52 -1.96 4.78 -15.99
C LEU A 52 -0.50 4.40 -16.20
N ARG A 53 0.15 4.95 -17.20
CA ARG A 53 1.55 4.68 -17.50
C ARG A 53 2.35 5.97 -17.53
N GLY A 54 3.31 6.11 -16.63
CA GLY A 54 4.28 7.20 -16.63
C GLY A 54 5.43 6.98 -17.60
N ALA A 55 6.30 7.95 -17.72
CA ALA A 55 7.54 7.90 -18.51
C ALA A 55 8.72 7.25 -17.75
N GLY A 56 8.48 6.77 -16.56
CA GLY A 56 9.45 6.19 -15.62
C GLY A 56 9.22 6.72 -14.21
N ALA A 57 9.52 5.91 -13.19
CA ALA A 57 9.32 6.32 -11.79
C ALA A 57 10.17 7.54 -11.38
N ASP A 58 11.32 7.74 -12.03
CA ASP A 58 12.15 8.93 -11.82
C ASP A 58 11.69 10.15 -12.62
N ALA A 59 10.88 9.95 -13.66
CA ALA A 59 10.50 10.98 -14.62
C ALA A 59 9.09 11.53 -14.39
N THR A 60 8.14 10.68 -13.94
CA THR A 60 6.74 11.08 -13.76
C THR A 60 6.35 10.91 -12.28
N THR A 61 5.93 12.01 -11.66
CA THR A 61 5.50 12.01 -10.25
C THR A 61 4.12 12.63 -10.10
N LEU A 62 3.17 11.86 -9.54
CA LEU A 62 1.91 12.37 -9.01
C LEU A 62 2.09 12.60 -7.51
N ILE A 63 1.85 13.82 -7.02
CA ILE A 63 2.14 14.21 -5.65
C ILE A 63 1.04 15.11 -5.08
N PHE A 64 0.68 14.88 -3.82
CA PHE A 64 -0.20 15.75 -3.05
C PHE A 64 0.12 15.66 -1.56
N GLY A 65 -0.25 16.69 -0.76
CA GLY A 65 0.15 16.78 0.64
C GLY A 65 -1.02 16.95 1.59
N ASP A 66 -1.92 15.97 1.68
CA ASP A 66 -2.96 15.92 2.71
C ASP A 66 -2.54 14.96 3.85
N GLY A 67 -2.71 15.40 5.10
CA GLY A 67 -2.49 14.59 6.30
C GLY A 67 -3.74 14.52 7.18
N GLY A 68 -3.92 13.43 7.89
CA GLY A 68 -5.14 13.15 8.68
C GLY A 68 -5.49 14.20 9.72
N LYS A 69 -4.48 14.86 10.31
CA LYS A 69 -4.65 15.95 11.29
C LYS A 69 -4.82 17.33 10.65
N LEU A 70 -4.52 17.48 9.34
CA LEU A 70 -4.62 18.77 8.67
C LEU A 70 -6.09 19.19 8.51
N PRO A 71 -6.39 20.51 8.49
CA PRO A 71 -7.75 21.00 8.32
C PRO A 71 -8.31 20.66 6.94
N HIS A 72 -9.57 20.25 6.89
CA HIS A 72 -10.31 20.02 5.65
C HIS A 72 -11.34 21.14 5.42
N PRO A 73 -11.72 21.46 4.17
CA PRO A 73 -12.67 22.54 3.85
C PRO A 73 -14.03 22.45 4.56
N ASP A 74 -14.44 21.26 5.03
CA ASP A 74 -15.69 21.08 5.78
C ASP A 74 -15.57 21.46 7.28
N GLY A 75 -14.45 22.02 7.70
CA GLY A 75 -14.19 22.47 9.08
C GLY A 75 -13.76 21.35 10.04
N ARG A 76 -13.66 20.09 9.58
CA ARG A 76 -13.16 18.94 10.36
C ARG A 76 -11.70 18.64 10.00
N PRO A 77 -10.98 17.81 10.78
CA PRO A 77 -9.73 17.23 10.30
C PRO A 77 -9.93 16.42 9.01
N THR A 78 -8.88 16.30 8.21
CA THR A 78 -8.92 15.51 6.98
C THR A 78 -9.24 14.04 7.27
N HIS A 79 -8.78 13.49 8.38
CA HIS A 79 -8.82 12.06 8.72
C HIS A 79 -8.06 11.17 7.71
N THR A 80 -7.73 9.95 8.11
CA THR A 80 -6.90 9.02 7.34
C THR A 80 -7.39 8.83 5.91
N PHE A 81 -8.66 8.47 5.73
CA PHE A 81 -9.17 8.03 4.42
C PHE A 81 -9.58 9.15 3.47
N ARG A 82 -9.34 10.41 3.85
CA ARG A 82 -9.41 11.58 2.96
C ARG A 82 -8.03 12.16 2.63
N SER A 83 -6.96 11.62 3.21
CA SER A 83 -5.60 12.15 3.04
C SER A 83 -4.87 11.65 1.78
N TYR A 84 -5.51 10.83 0.97
CA TYR A 84 -4.87 10.20 -0.19
C TYR A 84 -4.41 11.20 -1.25
N THR A 85 -3.28 10.89 -1.89
CA THR A 85 -2.87 11.51 -3.16
C THR A 85 -3.66 10.91 -4.32
N ALA A 86 -3.71 9.58 -4.43
CA ALA A 86 -4.46 8.89 -5.45
C ALA A 86 -5.45 7.88 -4.84
N PHE A 87 -6.71 7.95 -5.25
CA PHE A 87 -7.76 6.99 -4.93
C PHE A 87 -8.14 6.21 -6.18
N PHE A 88 -8.01 4.89 -6.12
CA PHE A 88 -8.32 3.96 -7.20
C PHE A 88 -9.47 3.06 -6.79
N SER A 89 -10.54 3.03 -7.59
CA SER A 89 -11.75 2.23 -7.36
C SER A 89 -12.32 1.73 -8.68
N GLY A 90 -13.28 0.83 -8.60
CA GLY A 90 -13.94 0.25 -9.77
C GLY A 90 -13.49 -1.18 -10.08
N GLY A 91 -13.47 -1.57 -11.34
CA GLY A 91 -13.19 -2.97 -11.73
C GLY A 91 -11.71 -3.30 -11.73
N SER A 92 -10.93 -2.74 -12.64
CA SER A 92 -9.50 -2.99 -12.73
C SER A 92 -8.68 -1.71 -12.93
N VAL A 93 -7.54 -1.64 -12.27
CA VAL A 93 -6.56 -0.57 -12.46
C VAL A 93 -5.16 -1.16 -12.65
N THR A 94 -4.45 -0.63 -13.63
CA THR A 94 -3.01 -0.88 -13.81
C THR A 94 -2.27 0.44 -13.71
N VAL A 95 -1.22 0.48 -12.89
CA VAL A 95 -0.34 1.65 -12.71
C VAL A 95 1.09 1.20 -12.97
N GLU A 96 1.77 1.89 -13.89
CA GLU A 96 3.12 1.51 -14.29
C GLU A 96 4.03 2.74 -14.46
N ASP A 97 5.32 2.55 -14.13
CA ASP A 97 6.40 3.46 -14.50
C ASP A 97 6.20 4.91 -14.01
N LEU A 98 5.76 5.10 -12.77
CA LEU A 98 5.61 6.43 -12.16
C LEU A 98 5.78 6.39 -10.65
N THR A 99 5.91 7.56 -10.05
CA THR A 99 5.88 7.77 -8.60
C THR A 99 4.54 8.35 -8.17
N ILE A 100 3.96 7.83 -7.08
CA ILE A 100 2.85 8.43 -6.35
C ILE A 100 3.35 8.76 -4.95
N ALA A 101 3.31 10.01 -4.56
CA ALA A 101 3.84 10.47 -3.27
C ALA A 101 2.82 11.28 -2.48
N ASN A 102 2.85 11.13 -1.14
CA ASN A 102 2.21 12.08 -0.24
C ASN A 102 3.31 12.82 0.52
N ASP A 103 3.41 14.14 0.31
CA ASP A 103 4.43 15.00 0.88
C ASP A 103 3.94 15.86 2.07
N ALA A 104 2.85 15.47 2.74
CA ALA A 104 2.33 16.18 3.90
C ALA A 104 3.35 16.24 5.06
N GLY A 105 4.20 15.23 5.20
CA GLY A 105 5.24 15.16 6.22
C GLY A 105 5.10 13.98 7.18
N PRO A 106 5.90 13.96 8.27
CA PRO A 106 5.91 12.85 9.22
C PRO A 106 4.61 12.73 10.01
N GLY A 107 4.19 11.51 10.33
CA GLY A 107 2.93 11.23 11.03
C GLY A 107 2.81 11.89 12.40
N SER A 108 3.93 12.17 13.08
CA SER A 108 3.94 12.95 14.34
C SER A 108 3.33 14.34 14.17
N ALA A 109 3.57 14.99 13.05
CA ALA A 109 3.06 16.34 12.73
C ALA A 109 1.67 16.29 12.05
N VAL A 110 1.51 15.46 11.03
CA VAL A 110 0.34 15.51 10.13
C VAL A 110 -0.64 14.34 10.27
N GLY A 111 -0.29 13.33 11.07
CA GLY A 111 -1.05 12.07 11.16
C GLY A 111 -0.83 11.18 9.93
N GLN A 112 -1.79 10.33 9.66
CA GLN A 112 -1.81 9.44 8.50
C GLN A 112 -1.85 10.24 7.20
N ALA A 113 -1.10 9.78 6.17
CA ALA A 113 -0.95 10.51 4.91
C ALA A 113 -0.79 9.50 3.75
N ILE A 114 -1.91 9.10 3.16
CA ILE A 114 -1.96 8.04 2.16
C ILE A 114 -1.42 8.56 0.81
N ALA A 115 -0.42 7.89 0.23
CA ALA A 115 -0.04 8.11 -1.16
C ALA A 115 -1.04 7.41 -2.12
N ALA A 116 -1.29 6.12 -1.92
CA ALA A 116 -2.23 5.36 -2.74
C ALA A 116 -3.31 4.66 -1.90
N TYR A 117 -4.57 4.96 -2.17
CA TYR A 117 -5.75 4.28 -1.66
C TYR A 117 -6.30 3.36 -2.75
N VAL A 118 -6.13 2.05 -2.61
CA VAL A 118 -6.45 1.08 -3.66
C VAL A 118 -7.66 0.23 -3.25
N ASP A 119 -8.82 0.48 -3.88
CA ASP A 119 -10.11 -0.19 -3.62
C ASP A 119 -10.72 -0.79 -4.91
N ALA A 120 -9.94 -0.95 -5.96
CA ALA A 120 -10.36 -1.65 -7.17
C ALA A 120 -10.50 -3.16 -6.92
N GLU A 121 -11.40 -3.82 -7.65
CA GLU A 121 -11.56 -5.29 -7.56
C GLU A 121 -10.27 -6.02 -7.92
N LYS A 122 -9.55 -5.50 -8.94
CA LYS A 122 -8.21 -5.92 -9.32
C LYS A 122 -7.29 -4.72 -9.49
N ALA A 123 -6.10 -4.77 -8.90
CA ALA A 123 -5.11 -3.73 -9.05
C ALA A 123 -3.73 -4.32 -9.36
N VAL A 124 -3.03 -3.71 -10.31
CA VAL A 124 -1.68 -4.10 -10.71
C VAL A 124 -0.79 -2.88 -10.71
N PHE A 125 0.28 -2.94 -9.93
CA PHE A 125 1.31 -1.91 -9.87
C PHE A 125 2.65 -2.51 -10.32
N ARG A 126 3.30 -1.91 -11.32
CA ARG A 126 4.60 -2.37 -11.82
C ARG A 126 5.59 -1.22 -11.92
N ARG A 127 6.78 -1.38 -11.32
CA ARG A 127 7.85 -0.37 -11.35
C ARG A 127 7.35 1.01 -10.88
N VAL A 128 6.50 1.01 -9.85
CA VAL A 128 5.92 2.20 -9.24
C VAL A 128 6.62 2.47 -7.91
N ARG A 129 6.87 3.75 -7.61
CA ARG A 129 7.24 4.16 -6.26
C ARG A 129 6.02 4.72 -5.54
N LEU A 130 5.74 4.21 -4.35
CA LEU A 130 4.74 4.73 -3.42
C LEU A 130 5.46 5.32 -2.23
N LEU A 131 5.49 6.64 -2.14
CA LEU A 131 6.33 7.36 -1.18
C LEU A 131 5.47 8.15 -0.19
N GLY A 132 5.76 7.98 1.10
CA GLY A 132 5.07 8.67 2.18
C GLY A 132 5.75 8.46 3.52
N ASN A 133 4.99 8.59 4.58
CA ASN A 133 5.39 8.34 5.96
C ASN A 133 4.40 7.37 6.60
N GLN A 134 3.55 7.83 7.54
CA GLN A 134 2.54 6.97 8.16
C GLN A 134 1.39 6.66 7.17
N ASP A 135 1.03 5.37 7.03
CA ASP A 135 -0.11 4.91 6.23
C ASP A 135 0.03 5.14 4.70
N THR A 136 1.22 4.95 4.12
CA THR A 136 1.51 5.27 2.71
C THR A 136 0.60 4.56 1.70
N LEU A 137 0.40 3.24 1.86
CA LEU A 137 -0.40 2.40 0.95
C LEU A 137 -1.56 1.77 1.69
N PHE A 138 -2.78 2.16 1.35
CA PHE A 138 -3.98 1.50 1.81
C PHE A 138 -4.49 0.47 0.78
N CYS A 139 -4.42 -0.80 1.15
CA CYS A 139 -4.92 -1.94 0.39
C CYS A 139 -6.35 -2.29 0.87
N ALA A 140 -7.37 -1.63 0.31
CA ALA A 140 -8.77 -1.85 0.71
C ALA A 140 -9.21 -3.32 0.51
N PRO A 141 -10.28 -3.80 1.17
CA PRO A 141 -11.34 -2.99 1.79
C PRO A 141 -11.02 -2.49 3.20
N LEU A 142 -11.81 -1.50 3.61
CA LEU A 142 -11.93 -1.12 5.02
C LEU A 142 -12.44 -2.31 5.86
N PRO A 143 -12.06 -2.41 7.15
CA PRO A 143 -12.71 -3.34 8.08
C PRO A 143 -14.22 -3.10 8.18
N GLU A 144 -14.96 -4.11 8.69
CA GLU A 144 -16.42 -4.03 8.83
C GLU A 144 -16.87 -2.89 9.75
N ALA A 145 -16.14 -2.64 10.84
CA ALA A 145 -16.48 -1.62 11.81
C ALA A 145 -15.31 -0.68 12.10
N GLU A 146 -15.60 0.60 12.23
CA GLU A 146 -14.64 1.59 12.74
C GLU A 146 -14.42 1.41 14.26
N ARG A 147 -13.20 1.71 14.73
CA ARG A 147 -12.89 1.67 16.17
C ARG A 147 -13.27 2.96 16.88
N GLU A 148 -13.22 4.05 16.16
CA GLU A 148 -13.51 5.40 16.65
C GLU A 148 -14.55 6.06 15.73
N LYS A 149 -15.35 6.95 16.29
CA LYS A 149 -16.33 7.72 15.52
C LYS A 149 -15.63 8.47 14.38
N ASP A 150 -16.17 8.33 13.17
CA ASP A 150 -15.64 8.92 11.94
C ASP A 150 -14.23 8.44 11.53
N GLY A 151 -13.75 7.34 12.15
CA GLY A 151 -12.45 6.75 11.82
C GLY A 151 -12.30 6.32 10.36
N PHE A 152 -13.43 6.04 9.67
CA PHE A 152 -13.45 5.69 8.25
C PHE A 152 -13.98 6.82 7.35
N LEU A 153 -13.99 8.06 7.86
CA LEU A 153 -14.46 9.19 7.05
C LEU A 153 -13.63 9.34 5.77
N GLY A 154 -14.29 9.07 4.63
CA GLY A 154 -13.65 9.05 3.32
C GLY A 154 -14.56 8.47 2.24
N PRO A 155 -14.07 8.27 1.01
CA PRO A 155 -14.89 7.91 -0.15
C PRO A 155 -15.60 6.56 0.00
N ARG A 156 -15.10 5.65 0.84
CA ARG A 156 -15.64 4.28 0.97
C ARG A 156 -16.28 4.00 2.33
N LYS A 157 -16.55 5.02 3.17
CA LYS A 157 -17.13 4.84 4.51
C LYS A 157 -18.41 3.97 4.49
N PHE A 158 -19.31 4.23 3.56
CA PHE A 158 -20.60 3.56 3.44
C PHE A 158 -20.67 2.51 2.31
N ALA A 159 -19.56 2.28 1.62
CA ALA A 159 -19.50 1.32 0.54
C ALA A 159 -19.45 -0.14 1.05
N PRO A 160 -19.99 -1.10 0.29
CA PRO A 160 -19.83 -2.51 0.59
C PRO A 160 -18.35 -2.91 0.68
N ARG A 161 -18.01 -3.79 1.62
CA ARG A 161 -16.65 -4.36 1.76
C ARG A 161 -16.48 -5.46 0.74
N ARG A 162 -15.91 -5.12 -0.43
CA ARG A 162 -15.69 -6.09 -1.52
C ARG A 162 -14.28 -6.64 -1.46
N PRO A 163 -14.06 -7.93 -1.76
CA PRO A 163 -12.71 -8.45 -1.94
C PRO A 163 -11.94 -7.67 -3.00
N SER A 164 -10.67 -7.42 -2.75
CA SER A 164 -9.74 -6.78 -3.67
C SER A 164 -8.51 -7.67 -3.82
N ALA A 165 -8.12 -7.97 -5.06
CA ALA A 165 -6.92 -8.70 -5.38
C ALA A 165 -5.88 -7.74 -5.96
N GLN A 166 -4.73 -7.60 -5.28
CA GLN A 166 -3.73 -6.58 -5.62
C GLN A 166 -2.37 -7.22 -5.89
N TYR A 167 -1.70 -6.77 -6.93
CA TYR A 167 -0.38 -7.24 -7.34
C TYR A 167 0.59 -6.08 -7.49
N TYR A 168 1.69 -6.17 -6.77
CA TYR A 168 2.78 -5.20 -6.79
C TYR A 168 4.07 -5.89 -7.25
N GLN A 169 4.63 -5.45 -8.38
CA GLN A 169 5.83 -6.05 -8.97
C GLN A 169 6.92 -5.02 -9.17
N SER A 170 8.12 -5.29 -8.64
CA SER A 170 9.28 -4.41 -8.78
C SER A 170 8.98 -2.96 -8.35
N CYS A 171 8.14 -2.80 -7.32
CA CYS A 171 7.77 -1.51 -6.75
C CYS A 171 8.69 -1.13 -5.58
N GLU A 172 8.85 0.16 -5.34
CA GLU A 172 9.40 0.68 -4.09
C GLU A 172 8.25 1.27 -3.26
N ILE A 173 8.12 0.84 -2.00
CA ILE A 173 7.10 1.35 -1.08
C ILE A 173 7.81 1.85 0.16
N ALA A 174 7.67 3.14 0.47
CA ALA A 174 8.38 3.79 1.57
C ALA A 174 7.42 4.44 2.57
N GLY A 175 7.76 4.30 3.86
CA GLY A 175 7.03 4.90 4.97
C GLY A 175 7.63 4.52 6.32
N ASP A 176 6.98 4.90 7.43
CA ASP A 176 7.49 4.66 8.77
C ASP A 176 6.55 3.80 9.65
N ILE A 177 5.27 4.15 9.75
CA ILE A 177 4.30 3.42 10.58
C ILE A 177 3.16 2.91 9.70
N ASP A 178 2.90 1.58 9.81
CA ASP A 178 1.78 0.90 9.16
C ASP A 178 1.67 1.27 7.66
N PHE A 179 2.83 1.44 7.02
CA PHE A 179 2.87 2.07 5.70
C PHE A 179 2.34 1.18 4.56
N ILE A 180 2.02 -0.08 4.85
CA ILE A 180 1.21 -0.96 4.02
C ILE A 180 0.10 -1.52 4.90
N PHE A 181 -1.15 -1.09 4.72
CA PHE A 181 -2.23 -1.49 5.61
C PHE A 181 -3.53 -1.77 4.86
N GLY A 182 -4.47 -2.50 5.50
CA GLY A 182 -5.78 -2.76 4.92
C GLY A 182 -6.15 -4.23 4.82
N GLY A 183 -7.22 -4.51 4.06
CA GLY A 183 -7.92 -5.79 4.05
C GLY A 183 -7.79 -6.63 2.77
N ALA A 184 -7.04 -6.18 1.77
CA ALA A 184 -6.89 -6.88 0.50
C ALA A 184 -6.15 -8.22 0.62
N ASP A 185 -6.36 -9.06 -0.37
CA ASP A 185 -5.43 -10.12 -0.73
C ASP A 185 -4.39 -9.53 -1.69
N ALA A 186 -3.15 -9.38 -1.22
CA ALA A 186 -2.11 -8.66 -1.96
C ALA A 186 -0.81 -9.47 -2.06
N LEU A 187 -0.25 -9.54 -3.27
CA LEU A 187 1.07 -10.12 -3.54
C LEU A 187 2.06 -9.02 -3.89
N PHE A 188 3.12 -8.94 -3.11
CA PHE A 188 4.29 -8.09 -3.37
C PHE A 188 5.44 -8.96 -3.84
N GLU A 189 5.89 -8.73 -5.06
CA GLU A 189 6.88 -9.57 -5.72
C GLU A 189 8.07 -8.72 -6.18
N GLN A 190 9.28 -9.04 -5.69
CA GLN A 190 10.50 -8.34 -6.03
C GLN A 190 10.43 -6.83 -5.74
N CYS A 191 9.77 -6.47 -4.63
CA CYS A 191 9.61 -5.10 -4.19
C CYS A 191 10.68 -4.68 -3.19
N ILE A 192 10.93 -3.38 -3.12
CA ILE A 192 11.76 -2.75 -2.09
C ILE A 192 10.81 -2.12 -1.06
N LEU A 193 10.87 -2.59 0.18
CA LEU A 193 10.12 -2.05 1.31
C LEU A 193 11.10 -1.19 2.14
N ARG A 194 10.96 0.12 2.01
CA ARG A 194 11.87 1.07 2.66
C ARG A 194 11.23 1.68 3.90
N THR A 195 11.74 1.36 5.08
CA THR A 195 11.35 2.09 6.28
C THR A 195 12.11 3.40 6.38
N VAL A 196 11.38 4.52 6.46
CA VAL A 196 11.94 5.87 6.61
C VAL A 196 12.30 6.10 8.07
N ASP A 197 13.51 6.60 8.34
CA ASP A 197 13.92 6.96 9.69
C ASP A 197 13.37 8.34 10.07
N ASN A 198 12.27 8.37 10.80
CA ASN A 198 11.70 9.55 11.44
C ASN A 198 12.03 9.60 12.94
N HIS A 199 13.14 8.94 13.37
CA HIS A 199 13.63 8.89 14.75
C HIS A 199 12.61 8.34 15.75
N LEU A 200 11.78 7.42 15.30
CA LEU A 200 10.80 6.73 16.14
C LEU A 200 11.49 5.62 16.95
N SER A 201 10.99 5.36 18.16
CA SER A 201 11.46 4.21 18.95
C SER A 201 11.17 2.88 18.27
N HIS A 202 10.06 2.80 17.54
CA HIS A 202 9.66 1.64 16.74
C HIS A 202 8.89 2.08 15.50
N SER A 203 9.09 1.33 14.40
CA SER A 203 8.35 1.46 13.14
C SER A 203 7.68 0.13 12.77
N TYR A 204 6.67 0.19 11.90
CA TYR A 204 5.89 -0.98 11.50
C TYR A 204 5.65 -0.95 9.99
N ILE A 205 5.98 -2.04 9.30
CA ILE A 205 5.83 -2.12 7.85
C ILE A 205 4.39 -2.40 7.47
N THR A 206 3.78 -3.45 8.05
CA THR A 206 2.43 -3.86 7.69
C THR A 206 1.42 -3.77 8.83
N ALA A 207 0.18 -3.39 8.50
CA ALA A 207 -0.97 -3.41 9.40
C ALA A 207 -2.19 -4.08 8.71
N PRO A 208 -2.18 -5.42 8.57
CA PRO A 208 -3.24 -6.13 7.89
C PRO A 208 -4.54 -6.15 8.69
N SER A 209 -5.68 -6.13 7.97
CA SER A 209 -7.03 -6.23 8.53
C SER A 209 -7.94 -7.17 7.75
N GLY A 210 -7.36 -8.01 6.88
CA GLY A 210 -8.07 -8.91 6.00
C GLY A 210 -8.97 -9.92 6.72
N SER A 211 -9.87 -10.55 5.98
CA SER A 211 -10.79 -11.56 6.52
C SER A 211 -10.06 -12.83 6.96
N ALA A 212 -10.70 -13.62 7.86
CA ALA A 212 -10.15 -14.89 8.31
C ALA A 212 -9.90 -15.90 7.17
N ASN A 213 -10.66 -15.82 6.09
CA ASN A 213 -10.57 -16.73 4.94
C ASN A 213 -9.71 -16.16 3.79
N GLY A 214 -9.34 -14.86 3.86
CA GLY A 214 -8.48 -14.21 2.87
C GLY A 214 -7.04 -14.71 2.90
N LEU A 215 -6.28 -14.31 1.91
CA LEU A 215 -4.85 -14.56 1.80
C LEU A 215 -4.05 -13.60 2.68
N GLY A 216 -4.47 -12.32 2.74
CA GLY A 216 -3.74 -11.22 3.35
C GLY A 216 -2.57 -10.74 2.50
N PHE A 217 -1.53 -10.22 3.13
CA PHE A 217 -0.34 -9.71 2.45
C PHE A 217 0.73 -10.80 2.31
N VAL A 218 1.20 -11.04 1.11
CA VAL A 218 2.28 -12.00 0.81
C VAL A 218 3.42 -11.25 0.14
N PHE A 219 4.59 -11.25 0.77
CA PHE A 219 5.83 -10.71 0.23
C PHE A 219 6.68 -11.89 -0.24
N TRP A 220 7.17 -11.82 -1.49
CA TRP A 220 8.05 -12.83 -2.04
C TRP A 220 9.22 -12.18 -2.78
N ASP A 221 10.45 -12.65 -2.50
CA ASP A 221 11.70 -12.15 -3.09
C ASP A 221 11.83 -10.61 -3.00
N CYS A 222 11.42 -10.04 -1.84
CA CYS A 222 11.47 -8.61 -1.56
C CYS A 222 12.69 -8.23 -0.71
N ASP A 223 13.11 -6.97 -0.84
CA ASP A 223 14.15 -6.36 -0.02
C ASP A 223 13.56 -5.43 1.03
N PHE A 224 13.81 -5.71 2.30
CA PHE A 224 13.45 -4.84 3.42
C PHE A 224 14.68 -4.02 3.81
N VAL A 225 14.63 -2.72 3.54
CA VAL A 225 15.76 -1.80 3.69
C VAL A 225 15.42 -0.60 4.55
N SER A 226 16.39 -0.06 5.28
CA SER A 226 16.22 1.14 6.10
C SER A 226 17.57 1.66 6.61
N ASP A 227 17.60 2.94 6.98
CA ASP A 227 18.64 3.58 7.79
C ASP A 227 18.27 3.64 9.29
N CYS A 228 17.09 3.11 9.69
CA CYS A 228 16.69 3.00 11.09
C CYS A 228 17.69 2.16 11.90
N PRO A 229 17.83 2.43 13.21
CA PRO A 229 18.65 1.63 14.10
C PRO A 229 18.29 0.14 14.05
N ALA A 230 19.29 -0.72 14.29
CA ALA A 230 19.09 -2.16 14.27
C ALA A 230 18.03 -2.61 15.30
N GLY A 231 17.10 -3.48 14.86
CA GLY A 231 16.10 -4.08 15.74
C GLY A 231 14.91 -3.17 16.12
N THR A 232 14.70 -2.06 15.41
CA THR A 232 13.64 -1.09 15.76
C THR A 232 12.40 -1.16 14.84
N VAL A 233 12.42 -2.01 13.81
CA VAL A 233 11.34 -2.08 12.82
C VAL A 233 10.68 -3.46 12.84
N TYR A 234 9.38 -3.49 13.01
CA TYR A 234 8.60 -4.71 12.92
C TYR A 234 8.09 -4.93 11.49
N LEU A 235 8.10 -6.17 11.01
CA LEU A 235 7.50 -6.58 9.72
C LEU A 235 5.99 -6.32 9.69
N GLY A 236 5.35 -6.29 10.86
CA GLY A 236 3.95 -5.91 10.95
C GLY A 236 3.33 -6.12 12.32
N ARG A 237 2.09 -5.60 12.42
CA ARG A 237 1.20 -5.76 13.59
C ARG A 237 -0.26 -5.86 13.13
N PRO A 238 -1.15 -6.61 13.83
CA PRO A 238 -2.50 -6.87 13.33
C PRO A 238 -3.42 -5.65 13.57
N TRP A 239 -3.77 -4.90 12.53
CA TRP A 239 -4.79 -3.84 12.67
C TRP A 239 -6.15 -4.42 13.05
N ARG A 240 -6.44 -5.66 12.60
CA ARG A 240 -7.58 -6.47 13.06
C ARG A 240 -7.09 -7.87 13.43
N PRO A 241 -7.81 -8.59 14.34
CA PRO A 241 -7.34 -9.90 14.84
C PRO A 241 -7.15 -10.97 13.77
N THR A 242 -7.81 -10.85 12.64
CA THR A 242 -7.70 -11.77 11.50
C THR A 242 -6.64 -11.39 10.48
N GLY A 243 -5.92 -10.28 10.72
CA GLY A 243 -4.87 -9.79 9.82
C GLY A 243 -3.78 -10.84 9.56
N LYS A 244 -3.31 -10.91 8.32
CA LYS A 244 -2.32 -11.89 7.86
C LYS A 244 -1.21 -11.20 7.08
N THR A 245 0.03 -11.59 7.37
CA THR A 245 1.20 -11.24 6.56
C THR A 245 2.13 -12.44 6.49
N ALA A 246 2.57 -12.78 5.29
CA ALA A 246 3.60 -13.79 5.05
C ALA A 246 4.79 -13.17 4.34
N VAL A 247 6.00 -13.43 4.86
CA VAL A 247 7.28 -12.99 4.30
C VAL A 247 8.04 -14.23 3.86
N LEU A 248 8.23 -14.38 2.54
CA LEU A 248 8.76 -15.60 1.92
C LEU A 248 9.98 -15.26 1.06
N ASP A 249 11.10 -15.95 1.30
CA ASP A 249 12.35 -15.82 0.52
C ASP A 249 12.85 -14.36 0.38
N CYS A 250 12.64 -13.53 1.43
CA CYS A 250 12.97 -12.10 1.42
C CYS A 250 14.35 -11.82 2.04
N ARG A 251 14.90 -10.65 1.72
CA ARG A 251 16.14 -10.14 2.32
C ARG A 251 15.79 -9.09 3.38
N LEU A 252 16.16 -9.37 4.64
CA LEU A 252 15.81 -8.57 5.79
C LEU A 252 17.03 -7.82 6.32
N GLY A 253 16.99 -6.49 6.29
CA GLY A 253 18.04 -5.62 6.82
C GLY A 253 18.14 -5.69 8.35
N ALA A 254 19.23 -5.17 8.92
CA ALA A 254 19.52 -5.21 10.36
C ALA A 254 18.47 -4.45 11.21
N HIS A 255 17.73 -3.52 10.62
CA HIS A 255 16.67 -2.75 11.26
C HIS A 255 15.48 -3.61 11.73
N ILE A 256 15.29 -4.81 11.15
CA ILE A 256 14.17 -5.69 11.53
C ILE A 256 14.35 -6.22 12.95
N ALA A 257 13.32 -6.02 13.78
CA ALA A 257 13.28 -6.46 15.17
C ALA A 257 13.42 -7.99 15.28
N PRO A 258 14.08 -8.51 16.33
CA PRO A 258 14.27 -9.96 16.52
C PRO A 258 12.94 -10.74 16.53
N GLU A 259 11.89 -10.15 17.07
CA GLU A 259 10.54 -10.74 17.13
C GLU A 259 9.88 -10.81 15.76
N GLY A 260 10.33 -10.02 14.79
CA GLY A 260 9.78 -9.89 13.45
C GLY A 260 8.44 -9.17 13.42
N PHE A 261 7.47 -9.59 14.20
CA PHE A 261 6.12 -9.03 14.28
C PHE A 261 5.79 -8.58 15.71
N SER A 262 4.79 -7.72 15.86
CA SER A 262 4.35 -7.17 17.13
C SER A 262 2.83 -7.32 17.32
N GLY A 263 2.35 -7.21 18.55
CA GLY A 263 0.93 -7.02 18.84
C GLY A 263 0.46 -5.60 18.53
N TRP A 264 -0.85 -5.39 18.53
CA TRP A 264 -1.43 -4.06 18.39
C TRP A 264 -1.66 -3.44 19.79
N ASN A 265 -0.86 -2.43 20.12
CA ASN A 265 -0.75 -1.91 21.49
C ASN A 265 -0.45 -3.07 22.48
N ASP A 266 -0.77 -2.98 23.73
CA ASP A 266 -0.58 -4.06 24.73
C ASP A 266 -1.58 -5.22 24.58
N ARG A 267 -2.26 -5.34 23.44
CA ARG A 267 -3.23 -6.41 23.19
C ARG A 267 -2.52 -7.66 22.69
N THR A 268 -2.81 -8.77 23.33
CA THR A 268 -2.37 -10.13 22.94
C THR A 268 -3.22 -10.70 21.79
N ASP A 269 -3.77 -9.86 20.90
CA ASP A 269 -4.61 -10.30 19.77
C ASP A 269 -3.82 -11.06 18.68
N THR A 270 -2.55 -11.35 18.96
CA THR A 270 -1.67 -12.17 18.10
C THR A 270 -2.18 -13.60 17.90
N CYS A 271 -3.00 -14.13 18.80
CA CYS A 271 -3.52 -15.50 18.67
C CYS A 271 -4.42 -15.71 17.45
N LEU A 272 -5.07 -14.67 16.93
CA LEU A 272 -5.91 -14.71 15.73
C LEU A 272 -5.19 -14.19 14.49
N ALA A 273 -4.12 -13.42 14.67
CA ALA A 273 -3.28 -12.98 13.57
C ALA A 273 -2.48 -14.18 13.01
N ARG A 274 -2.31 -14.21 11.70
CA ARG A 274 -1.54 -15.26 11.03
C ARG A 274 -0.35 -14.63 10.34
N PHE A 275 0.70 -14.46 11.13
CA PHE A 275 2.00 -14.01 10.64
C PHE A 275 2.90 -15.20 10.35
N ALA A 276 3.58 -15.15 9.21
CA ALA A 276 4.46 -16.23 8.77
C ALA A 276 5.75 -15.69 8.16
N GLU A 277 6.85 -16.39 8.38
CA GLU A 277 8.13 -16.11 7.72
C GLU A 277 8.82 -17.43 7.36
N ALA A 278 9.31 -17.52 6.13
CA ALA A 278 10.09 -18.67 5.67
C ALA A 278 11.11 -18.25 4.59
N GLY A 279 12.27 -18.90 4.59
CA GLY A 279 13.30 -18.70 3.56
C GLY A 279 14.00 -17.34 3.57
N SER A 280 13.71 -16.47 4.54
CA SER A 280 14.33 -15.14 4.62
C SER A 280 15.82 -15.22 4.91
N SER A 281 16.57 -14.22 4.44
CA SER A 281 18.00 -14.08 4.59
C SER A 281 18.39 -12.68 5.09
N GLY A 282 19.68 -12.47 5.41
CA GLY A 282 20.20 -11.19 5.86
C GLY A 282 20.21 -11.02 7.38
N PRO A 283 20.75 -9.91 7.90
CA PRO A 283 20.98 -9.71 9.33
C PRO A 283 19.71 -9.60 10.17
N GLY A 284 18.57 -9.27 9.56
CA GLY A 284 17.25 -9.24 10.19
C GLY A 284 16.53 -10.58 10.21
N ALA A 285 16.98 -11.58 9.45
CA ALA A 285 16.41 -12.92 9.46
C ALA A 285 16.92 -13.69 10.69
N ARG A 286 16.03 -13.89 11.66
CA ARG A 286 16.35 -14.55 12.94
C ARG A 286 15.24 -15.54 13.30
N GLN A 287 15.49 -16.41 14.28
CA GLN A 287 14.45 -17.24 14.84
C GLN A 287 13.34 -16.34 15.43
N ARG A 288 12.11 -16.59 15.01
CA ARG A 288 10.94 -15.85 15.50
C ARG A 288 10.29 -16.52 16.71
N PRO A 289 9.48 -15.82 17.50
CA PRO A 289 8.66 -16.42 18.55
C PRO A 289 7.71 -17.50 18.00
N ASP A 290 7.32 -18.45 18.84
CA ASP A 290 6.51 -19.61 18.44
C ASP A 290 5.13 -19.25 17.86
N TRP A 291 4.62 -18.05 18.12
CA TRP A 291 3.36 -17.58 17.55
C TRP A 291 3.48 -17.08 16.09
N VAL A 292 4.69 -16.90 15.59
CA VAL A 292 4.95 -16.64 14.17
C VAL A 292 5.13 -17.96 13.45
N ALA A 293 4.29 -18.23 12.46
CA ALA A 293 4.37 -19.48 11.72
C ALA A 293 5.66 -19.56 10.89
N ALA A 294 6.29 -20.74 10.91
CA ALA A 294 7.42 -21.07 10.05
C ALA A 294 6.98 -22.17 9.05
N PRO A 295 6.30 -21.82 7.96
CA PRO A 295 5.82 -22.81 6.98
C PRO A 295 6.96 -23.61 6.39
N SER A 296 6.71 -24.89 6.12
CA SER A 296 7.65 -25.70 5.34
C SER A 296 7.84 -25.13 3.94
N ALA A 297 8.93 -25.50 3.26
CA ALA A 297 9.17 -25.06 1.88
C ALA A 297 7.99 -25.42 0.94
N ALA A 298 7.35 -26.58 1.16
CA ALA A 298 6.18 -27.00 0.40
C ALA A 298 4.96 -26.12 0.68
N ASP A 299 4.70 -25.79 1.95
CA ASP A 299 3.56 -24.91 2.34
C ASP A 299 3.79 -23.48 1.87
N ALA A 300 5.02 -22.97 1.96
CA ALA A 300 5.39 -21.65 1.43
C ALA A 300 5.19 -21.58 -0.09
N ALA A 301 5.62 -22.61 -0.83
CA ALA A 301 5.41 -22.70 -2.28
C ALA A 301 3.91 -22.77 -2.63
N ALA A 302 3.11 -23.53 -1.87
CA ALA A 302 1.67 -23.62 -2.09
C ALA A 302 0.97 -22.27 -1.81
N LEU A 303 1.36 -21.56 -0.74
CA LEU A 303 0.86 -20.22 -0.43
C LEU A 303 1.18 -19.23 -1.56
N LEU A 304 2.44 -19.21 -2.04
CA LEU A 304 2.87 -18.37 -3.14
C LEU A 304 2.12 -18.68 -4.45
N ALA A 305 1.93 -19.97 -4.77
CA ALA A 305 1.16 -20.38 -5.95
C ALA A 305 -0.29 -19.88 -5.88
N ARG A 306 -0.92 -19.97 -4.69
CA ARG A 306 -2.26 -19.41 -4.46
C ARG A 306 -2.29 -17.89 -4.62
N ALA A 307 -1.30 -17.19 -4.08
CA ALA A 307 -1.18 -15.74 -4.20
C ALA A 307 -1.03 -15.30 -5.67
N ARG A 308 -0.17 -15.97 -6.42
CA ARG A 308 0.02 -15.73 -7.86
C ARG A 308 -1.25 -15.97 -8.67
N LYS A 309 -1.96 -17.06 -8.39
CA LYS A 309 -3.24 -17.38 -9.08
C LYS A 309 -4.31 -16.32 -8.83
N LEU A 310 -4.34 -15.74 -7.63
CA LEU A 310 -5.36 -14.76 -7.23
C LEU A 310 -5.03 -13.35 -7.70
N CYS A 311 -3.79 -12.91 -7.51
CA CYS A 311 -3.40 -11.51 -7.61
C CYS A 311 -2.76 -11.15 -8.97
N ARG A 312 -2.03 -12.06 -9.61
CA ARG A 312 -1.43 -11.76 -10.91
C ARG A 312 -2.51 -11.60 -11.99
N PRO A 313 -2.28 -10.68 -12.96
CA PRO A 313 -3.18 -10.50 -14.11
C PRO A 313 -3.25 -11.72 -15.01
#